data_8b7e5bd9285f008938075f5f23c4ed5a
#
_entry.id   8b7e5bd9285f008938075f5f23c4ed5a
#
_cell.length_a   1.000
_cell.length_b   1.000
_cell.length_c   1.000
_cell.angle_alpha   90.00
_cell.angle_beta   90.00
_cell.angle_gamma   90.00
#
_symmetry.space_group_name_H-M   'P 1'
#
loop_
_entity.id
_entity.type
_entity.pdbx_description
1 polymer ?
#
loop_
_entity_poly.entity_id
_entity_poly.type
_entity_poly.pdbx_seq_one_letter_code
_entity_poly.pdbx_strand_id
1 'polypeptide(L)'
;LWALGHTAECAPDADIREWAVEMFLRSRRCVSSESPLRTLCFAMLGEAALLRAGVPHQQAGDLLGQGGAVLMAMLERTLRPEWVWFEPALAYDNPRICEALIEAGLAHQRADWVQAALEALDWLMRCQTSSRGHFRPVGSETFGKPGMVLPFDQQPLEAWAAVDAARTAYFIGDDAKWIRSARTAFAWFEGANDRNVALGDAASGRCRDGVTPRGVNRNCGAESVLAYHLASRALSDLIATVEGRNLAGRTSTEPASY
;
A
#
# COMPACT_ATOMS: atom_id res chain seq x y z
N LEU A 1 15.12 -3.69 0.77
CA LEU A 1 14.72 -4.64 -0.25
C LEU A 1 13.65 -4.05 -1.17
N TRP A 2 12.54 -3.52 -0.66
CA TRP A 2 11.47 -2.97 -1.48
C TRP A 2 11.96 -1.89 -2.45
N ALA A 3 12.74 -0.91 -2.00
CA ALA A 3 13.32 0.10 -2.86
C ALA A 3 14.23 -0.49 -3.96
N LEU A 4 15.00 -1.51 -3.66
CA LEU A 4 15.84 -2.20 -4.66
C LEU A 4 14.99 -2.90 -5.72
N GLY A 5 13.93 -3.62 -5.31
CA GLY A 5 12.98 -4.24 -6.24
C GLY A 5 12.35 -3.20 -7.17
N HIS A 6 11.87 -2.09 -6.60
CA HIS A 6 11.27 -1.01 -7.38
C HIS A 6 12.27 -0.31 -8.31
N THR A 7 13.53 -0.15 -7.88
CA THR A 7 14.60 0.38 -8.74
C THR A 7 14.87 -0.57 -9.92
N ALA A 8 14.89 -1.88 -9.70
CA ALA A 8 15.03 -2.87 -10.75
C ALA A 8 13.89 -2.81 -11.78
N GLU A 9 12.66 -2.53 -11.32
CA GLU A 9 11.47 -2.41 -12.17
C GLU A 9 11.46 -1.10 -12.98
N CYS A 10 11.80 0.03 -12.34
CA CYS A 10 11.46 1.36 -12.85
C CYS A 10 12.65 2.24 -13.26
N ALA A 11 13.89 1.91 -12.89
CA ALA A 11 15.02 2.77 -13.24
C ALA A 11 15.22 2.85 -14.76
N PRO A 12 15.44 4.06 -15.33
CA PRO A 12 15.62 4.21 -16.77
C PRO A 12 16.95 3.61 -17.27
N ASP A 13 17.97 3.62 -16.43
CA ASP A 13 19.31 3.12 -16.72
C ASP A 13 19.40 1.61 -16.48
N ALA A 14 19.93 0.87 -17.47
CA ALA A 14 20.05 -0.58 -17.42
C ALA A 14 21.06 -1.04 -16.35
N ASP A 15 22.18 -0.36 -16.22
CA ASP A 15 23.23 -0.72 -15.25
C ASP A 15 22.71 -0.53 -13.82
N ILE A 16 21.89 0.51 -13.59
CA ILE A 16 21.22 0.73 -12.29
C ILE A 16 20.22 -0.40 -12.01
N ARG A 17 19.46 -0.85 -13.02
CA ARG A 17 18.54 -1.98 -12.84
C ARG A 17 19.28 -3.26 -12.48
N GLU A 18 20.34 -3.59 -13.21
CA GLU A 18 21.15 -4.79 -12.95
C GLU A 18 21.79 -4.75 -11.56
N TRP A 19 22.37 -3.61 -11.19
CA TRP A 19 22.90 -3.39 -9.85
C TRP A 19 21.83 -3.59 -8.77
N ALA A 20 20.64 -3.06 -8.98
CA ALA A 20 19.54 -3.19 -8.02
C ALA A 20 19.08 -4.64 -7.85
N VAL A 21 19.01 -5.42 -8.94
CA VAL A 21 18.75 -6.87 -8.91
C VAL A 21 19.81 -7.59 -8.10
N GLU A 22 21.09 -7.37 -8.40
CA GLU A 22 22.20 -8.01 -7.68
C GLU A 22 22.15 -7.70 -6.19
N MET A 23 21.98 -6.43 -5.84
CA MET A 23 21.91 -5.99 -4.44
C MET A 23 20.68 -6.57 -3.72
N PHE A 24 19.53 -6.67 -4.38
CA PHE A 24 18.37 -7.33 -3.84
C PHE A 24 18.66 -8.80 -3.54
N LEU A 25 19.17 -9.56 -4.52
CA LEU A 25 19.43 -10.99 -4.38
C LEU A 25 20.46 -11.30 -3.29
N ARG A 26 21.44 -10.43 -3.09
CA ARG A 26 22.41 -10.54 -1.99
C ARG A 26 21.76 -10.26 -0.64
N SER A 27 20.96 -9.19 -0.54
CA SER A 27 20.39 -8.71 0.71
C SER A 27 19.19 -9.56 1.18
N ARG A 28 18.42 -10.17 0.25
CA ARG A 28 17.26 -10.97 0.59
C ARG A 28 17.59 -12.21 1.47
N ARG A 29 18.82 -12.66 1.44
CA ARG A 29 19.30 -13.79 2.26
C ARG A 29 19.16 -13.54 3.77
N CYS A 30 19.00 -12.28 4.16
CA CYS A 30 18.80 -11.87 5.54
C CYS A 30 17.31 -11.90 5.94
N VAL A 31 16.39 -12.24 5.03
CA VAL A 31 14.94 -12.28 5.29
C VAL A 31 14.42 -13.69 5.09
N SER A 32 13.60 -14.14 6.04
CA SER A 32 12.92 -15.43 6.01
C SER A 32 11.44 -15.25 6.41
N SER A 33 10.66 -16.33 6.32
CA SER A 33 9.28 -16.37 6.80
C SER A 33 9.13 -16.10 8.31
N GLU A 34 10.21 -16.18 9.07
CA GLU A 34 10.25 -15.89 10.52
C GLU A 34 10.62 -14.43 10.84
N SER A 35 10.93 -13.64 9.82
CA SER A 35 11.27 -12.22 10.01
C SER A 35 10.07 -11.44 10.55
N PRO A 36 10.30 -10.29 11.22
CA PRO A 36 9.21 -9.40 11.65
C PRO A 36 8.27 -9.09 10.49
N LEU A 37 6.97 -9.06 10.75
CA LEU A 37 5.91 -9.04 9.73
C LEU A 37 6.11 -7.96 8.66
N ARG A 38 6.38 -6.70 9.05
CA ARG A 38 6.60 -5.61 8.08
C ARG A 38 7.87 -5.81 7.27
N THR A 39 8.93 -6.35 7.89
CA THR A 39 10.16 -6.72 7.17
C THR A 39 9.87 -7.75 6.08
N LEU A 40 9.09 -8.78 6.40
CA LEU A 40 8.66 -9.79 5.45
C LEU A 40 7.83 -9.16 4.32
N CYS A 41 6.80 -8.37 4.65
CA CYS A 41 5.96 -7.71 3.65
C CYS A 41 6.75 -6.79 2.71
N PHE A 42 7.68 -5.98 3.22
CA PHE A 42 8.53 -5.14 2.36
C PHE A 42 9.46 -5.96 1.46
N ALA A 43 9.94 -7.10 1.94
CA ALA A 43 10.74 -7.99 1.10
C ALA A 43 9.89 -8.67 0.02
N MET A 44 8.66 -9.07 0.34
CA MET A 44 7.67 -9.62 -0.60
C MET A 44 7.33 -8.60 -1.70
N LEU A 45 7.04 -7.35 -1.34
CA LEU A 45 6.78 -6.26 -2.31
C LEU A 45 7.99 -6.00 -3.22
N GLY A 46 9.20 -6.10 -2.67
CA GLY A 46 10.42 -6.00 -3.45
C GLY A 46 10.60 -7.18 -4.41
N GLU A 47 10.27 -8.40 -3.99
CA GLU A 47 10.31 -9.58 -4.86
C GLU A 47 9.25 -9.49 -5.98
N ALA A 48 8.05 -9.03 -5.66
CA ALA A 48 7.00 -8.80 -6.66
C ALA A 48 7.46 -7.81 -7.75
N ALA A 49 8.15 -6.73 -7.35
CA ALA A 49 8.71 -5.76 -8.29
C ALA A 49 9.82 -6.38 -9.16
N LEU A 50 10.67 -7.26 -8.62
CA LEU A 50 11.66 -8.01 -9.43
C LEU A 50 10.99 -8.91 -10.46
N LEU A 51 9.91 -9.60 -10.09
CA LEU A 51 9.18 -10.46 -11.03
C LEU A 51 8.58 -9.62 -12.17
N ARG A 52 8.03 -8.44 -11.87
CA ARG A 52 7.54 -7.50 -12.90
C ARG A 52 8.67 -6.95 -13.77
N ALA A 53 9.88 -6.80 -13.22
CA ALA A 53 11.08 -6.46 -13.97
C ALA A 53 11.60 -7.60 -14.88
N GLY A 54 10.96 -8.77 -14.86
CA GLY A 54 11.31 -9.94 -15.67
C GLY A 54 12.39 -10.83 -15.07
N VAL A 55 12.75 -10.65 -13.80
CA VAL A 55 13.67 -11.57 -13.10
C VAL A 55 12.96 -12.90 -12.89
N PRO A 56 13.55 -14.04 -13.32
CA PRO A 56 12.89 -15.34 -13.19
C PRO A 56 12.63 -15.72 -11.73
N HIS A 57 11.48 -16.31 -11.46
CA HIS A 57 11.04 -16.76 -10.13
C HIS A 57 12.10 -17.61 -9.41
N GLN A 58 12.76 -18.53 -10.16
CA GLN A 58 13.83 -19.37 -9.63
C GLN A 58 15.05 -18.55 -9.13
N GLN A 59 15.28 -17.37 -9.69
CA GLN A 59 16.36 -16.46 -9.31
C GLN A 59 15.95 -15.52 -8.19
N ALA A 60 14.73 -14.95 -8.27
CA ALA A 60 14.17 -14.04 -7.27
C ALA A 60 14.00 -14.72 -5.91
N GLY A 61 13.68 -16.01 -5.90
CA GLY A 61 13.37 -16.81 -4.71
C GLY A 61 11.87 -17.03 -4.54
N ASP A 62 11.43 -17.29 -3.31
CA ASP A 62 10.03 -17.60 -3.02
C ASP A 62 9.59 -16.97 -1.68
N LEU A 63 9.92 -15.71 -1.47
CA LEU A 63 9.42 -14.96 -0.31
C LEU A 63 7.91 -14.69 -0.44
N LEU A 64 7.42 -14.49 -1.67
CA LEU A 64 5.99 -14.31 -1.93
C LEU A 64 5.19 -15.55 -1.51
N GLY A 65 5.60 -16.76 -1.93
CA GLY A 65 4.91 -17.99 -1.56
C GLY A 65 4.97 -18.28 -0.07
N GLN A 66 6.17 -18.23 0.51
CA GLN A 66 6.36 -18.45 1.95
C GLN A 66 5.66 -17.39 2.80
N GLY A 67 5.83 -16.12 2.45
CA GLY A 67 5.19 -15.00 3.14
C GLY A 67 3.67 -15.03 3.02
N GLY A 68 3.13 -15.31 1.83
CA GLY A 68 1.69 -15.47 1.62
C GLY A 68 1.07 -16.55 2.49
N ALA A 69 1.74 -17.72 2.62
CA ALA A 69 1.30 -18.78 3.53
C ALA A 69 1.33 -18.33 5.01
N VAL A 70 2.37 -17.59 5.42
CA VAL A 70 2.45 -17.02 6.78
C VAL A 70 1.31 -16.03 7.02
N LEU A 71 1.05 -15.11 6.08
CA LEU A 71 -0.02 -14.12 6.21
C LEU A 71 -1.39 -14.78 6.31
N MET A 72 -1.68 -15.78 5.48
CA MET A 72 -2.94 -16.54 5.57
C MET A 72 -3.09 -17.22 6.93
N ALA A 73 -2.05 -17.92 7.40
CA ALA A 73 -2.08 -18.59 8.71
C ALA A 73 -2.25 -17.57 9.87
N MET A 74 -1.71 -16.36 9.74
CA MET A 74 -1.94 -15.29 10.71
C MET A 74 -3.40 -14.82 10.70
N LEU A 75 -3.95 -14.56 9.50
CA LEU A 75 -5.34 -14.14 9.35
C LEU A 75 -6.32 -15.17 9.92
N GLU A 76 -6.14 -16.44 9.60
CA GLU A 76 -6.98 -17.54 10.12
C GLU A 76 -6.99 -17.60 11.65
N ARG A 77 -5.85 -17.37 12.29
CA ARG A 77 -5.74 -17.40 13.76
C ARG A 77 -6.43 -16.24 14.44
N THR A 78 -6.45 -15.07 13.81
CA THR A 78 -6.95 -13.82 14.42
C THR A 78 -8.36 -13.45 13.98
N LEU A 79 -8.85 -14.05 12.88
CA LEU A 79 -10.14 -13.73 12.28
C LEU A 79 -11.31 -13.88 13.29
N ARG A 80 -12.13 -12.83 13.39
CA ARG A 80 -13.38 -12.77 14.18
C ARG A 80 -14.39 -11.96 13.37
N PRO A 81 -15.69 -12.03 13.66
CA PRO A 81 -16.71 -11.29 12.92
C PRO A 81 -16.45 -9.78 12.84
N GLU A 82 -15.91 -9.18 13.91
CA GLU A 82 -15.61 -7.75 13.95
C GLU A 82 -14.11 -7.44 13.71
N TRP A 83 -13.26 -8.46 13.51
CA TRP A 83 -11.81 -8.30 13.40
C TRP A 83 -11.22 -9.11 12.25
N VAL A 84 -11.20 -8.51 11.07
CA VAL A 84 -10.69 -9.12 9.83
C VAL A 84 -9.27 -8.64 9.59
N TRP A 85 -8.34 -9.07 10.48
CA TRP A 85 -6.98 -8.59 10.48
C TRP A 85 -5.96 -9.66 10.87
N PHE A 86 -4.74 -9.54 10.39
CA PHE A 86 -3.64 -10.51 10.53
C PHE A 86 -3.05 -10.58 11.95
N GLU A 87 -3.18 -9.52 12.73
CA GLU A 87 -2.61 -9.38 14.06
C GLU A 87 -3.71 -9.07 15.09
N PRO A 88 -3.47 -9.32 16.39
CA PRO A 88 -4.46 -8.99 17.44
C PRO A 88 -4.64 -7.49 17.65
N ALA A 89 -3.74 -6.66 17.11
CA ALA A 89 -3.80 -5.20 17.15
C ALA A 89 -3.36 -4.62 15.82
N LEU A 90 -3.83 -3.43 15.50
CA LEU A 90 -3.26 -2.63 14.40
C LEU A 90 -1.95 -1.99 14.87
N ALA A 91 -0.96 -1.98 13.99
CA ALA A 91 0.31 -1.32 14.25
C ALA A 91 0.53 -0.19 13.23
N TYR A 92 1.70 -0.09 12.62
CA TYR A 92 1.98 0.88 11.58
C TYR A 92 1.96 0.23 10.19
N ASP A 93 1.78 1.05 9.17
CA ASP A 93 1.91 0.65 7.76
C ASP A 93 1.04 -0.57 7.40
N ASN A 94 -0.17 -0.58 7.97
CA ASN A 94 -1.07 -1.73 7.92
C ASN A 94 -1.48 -2.10 6.48
N PRO A 95 -1.80 -1.18 5.56
CA PRO A 95 -2.21 -1.53 4.21
C PRO A 95 -1.18 -2.35 3.43
N ARG A 96 0.12 -2.25 3.79
CA ARG A 96 1.20 -3.01 3.15
C ARG A 96 1.08 -4.53 3.34
N ILE A 97 0.47 -4.97 4.43
CA ILE A 97 0.23 -6.41 4.65
C ILE A 97 -0.75 -6.94 3.61
N CYS A 98 -1.83 -6.21 3.37
CA CYS A 98 -2.80 -6.58 2.34
C CYS A 98 -2.19 -6.54 0.95
N GLU A 99 -1.42 -5.49 0.64
CA GLU A 99 -0.72 -5.34 -0.64
C GLU A 99 0.25 -6.50 -0.89
N ALA A 100 1.05 -6.88 0.11
CA ALA A 100 1.97 -8.01 0.00
C ALA A 100 1.25 -9.35 -0.23
N LEU A 101 0.09 -9.56 0.40
CA LEU A 101 -0.71 -10.78 0.20
C LEU A 101 -1.39 -10.79 -1.18
N ILE A 102 -1.83 -9.64 -1.70
CA ILE A 102 -2.33 -9.52 -3.08
C ILE A 102 -1.23 -9.94 -4.07
N GLU A 103 -0.04 -9.35 -3.95
CA GLU A 103 1.10 -9.64 -4.84
C GLU A 103 1.50 -11.13 -4.77
N ALA A 104 1.51 -11.72 -3.57
CA ALA A 104 1.76 -13.14 -3.38
C ALA A 104 0.68 -14.00 -4.08
N GLY A 105 -0.58 -13.64 -3.92
CA GLY A 105 -1.70 -14.33 -4.57
C GLY A 105 -1.63 -14.27 -6.09
N LEU A 106 -1.25 -13.14 -6.66
CA LEU A 106 -1.05 -12.98 -8.10
C LEU A 106 0.11 -13.84 -8.61
N ALA A 107 1.28 -13.75 -7.96
CA ALA A 107 2.48 -14.48 -8.36
C ALA A 107 2.29 -16.00 -8.31
N HIS A 108 1.52 -16.50 -7.35
CA HIS A 108 1.27 -17.93 -7.15
C HIS A 108 -0.10 -18.43 -7.64
N GLN A 109 -0.86 -17.60 -8.37
CA GLN A 109 -2.21 -17.92 -8.89
C GLN A 109 -3.17 -18.40 -7.78
N ARG A 110 -3.07 -17.81 -6.58
CA ARG A 110 -3.88 -18.10 -5.40
C ARG A 110 -4.99 -17.06 -5.27
N ALA A 111 -6.10 -17.30 -5.97
CA ALA A 111 -7.28 -16.43 -5.92
C ALA A 111 -7.84 -16.26 -4.49
N ASP A 112 -7.73 -17.30 -3.67
CA ASP A 112 -8.12 -17.28 -2.26
C ASP A 112 -7.28 -16.27 -1.43
N TRP A 113 -5.98 -16.14 -1.70
CA TRP A 113 -5.11 -15.16 -1.06
C TRP A 113 -5.48 -13.74 -1.47
N VAL A 114 -5.71 -13.54 -2.77
CA VAL A 114 -6.15 -12.23 -3.28
C VAL A 114 -7.47 -11.83 -2.64
N GLN A 115 -8.46 -12.73 -2.59
CA GLN A 115 -9.75 -12.45 -2.00
C GLN A 115 -9.65 -12.10 -0.51
N ALA A 116 -8.91 -12.90 0.26
CA ALA A 116 -8.68 -12.66 1.69
C ALA A 116 -8.01 -11.30 1.94
N ALA A 117 -7.02 -10.93 1.11
CA ALA A 117 -6.35 -9.65 1.20
C ALA A 117 -7.27 -8.46 0.89
N LEU A 118 -8.13 -8.59 -0.15
CA LEU A 118 -9.11 -7.56 -0.51
C LEU A 118 -10.18 -7.38 0.58
N GLU A 119 -10.62 -8.46 1.23
CA GLU A 119 -11.56 -8.41 2.36
C GLU A 119 -10.93 -7.73 3.58
N ALA A 120 -9.69 -8.09 3.92
CA ALA A 120 -8.94 -7.45 5.01
C ALA A 120 -8.67 -5.97 4.72
N LEU A 121 -8.32 -5.61 3.49
CA LEU A 121 -8.12 -4.22 3.10
C LEU A 121 -9.42 -3.42 3.18
N ASP A 122 -10.54 -3.97 2.70
CA ASP A 122 -11.84 -3.32 2.78
C ASP A 122 -12.27 -3.08 4.24
N TRP A 123 -12.05 -4.08 5.11
CA TRP A 123 -12.28 -3.94 6.55
C TRP A 123 -11.39 -2.84 7.15
N LEU A 124 -10.09 -2.84 6.83
CA LEU A 124 -9.15 -1.82 7.32
C LEU A 124 -9.56 -0.41 6.88
N MET A 125 -9.91 -0.24 5.59
CA MET A 125 -10.34 1.07 5.07
C MET A 125 -11.61 1.58 5.76
N ARG A 126 -12.55 0.70 6.13
CA ARG A 126 -13.69 1.08 6.97
C ARG A 126 -13.27 1.52 8.36
N CYS A 127 -12.35 0.81 9.00
CA CYS A 127 -11.79 1.21 10.31
C CYS A 127 -11.08 2.57 10.25
N GLN A 128 -10.43 2.87 9.12
CA GLN A 128 -9.70 4.10 8.86
C GLN A 128 -10.57 5.20 8.22
N THR A 129 -11.89 5.06 8.24
CA THR A 129 -12.83 6.10 7.79
C THR A 129 -13.57 6.67 9.00
N SER A 130 -13.46 7.97 9.16
CA SER A 130 -14.17 8.67 10.24
C SER A 130 -15.68 8.73 9.99
N SER A 131 -16.47 9.01 11.02
CA SER A 131 -17.91 9.25 10.87
C SER A 131 -18.27 10.43 9.95
N ARG A 132 -17.31 11.32 9.68
CA ARG A 132 -17.42 12.43 8.71
C ARG A 132 -17.00 12.05 7.29
N GLY A 133 -16.57 10.81 7.08
CA GLY A 133 -16.19 10.29 5.77
C GLY A 133 -14.75 10.60 5.32
N HIS A 134 -13.94 11.30 6.12
CA HIS A 134 -12.54 11.51 5.79
C HIS A 134 -11.66 10.35 6.29
N PHE A 135 -10.51 10.18 5.65
CA PHE A 135 -9.52 9.20 6.08
C PHE A 135 -8.96 9.57 7.46
N ARG A 136 -8.95 8.58 8.34
CA ARG A 136 -8.40 8.64 9.69
C ARG A 136 -7.46 7.45 9.84
N PRO A 137 -6.17 7.62 9.55
CA PRO A 137 -5.20 6.53 9.73
C PRO A 137 -5.17 6.03 11.18
N VAL A 138 -4.73 4.80 11.33
CA VAL A 138 -4.50 4.24 12.67
C VAL A 138 -3.47 5.08 13.40
N GLY A 139 -3.85 5.62 14.56
CA GLY A 139 -2.95 6.42 15.38
C GLY A 139 -1.93 5.56 16.12
N SER A 140 -0.73 6.09 16.35
CA SER A 140 0.35 5.37 17.06
C SER A 140 -0.02 4.96 18.49
N GLU A 141 -0.98 5.62 19.12
CA GLU A 141 -1.52 5.23 20.42
C GLU A 141 -2.27 3.87 20.40
N THR A 142 -2.69 3.40 19.21
CA THR A 142 -3.34 2.10 19.00
C THR A 142 -2.37 0.95 19.16
N PHE A 143 -1.09 1.15 18.90
CA PHE A 143 -0.10 0.08 18.78
C PHE A 143 -0.04 -0.76 20.04
N GLY A 144 -0.13 -2.09 19.85
CA GLY A 144 -0.13 -3.05 20.95
C GLY A 144 -1.42 -3.10 21.77
N LYS A 145 -2.51 -2.48 21.34
CA LYS A 145 -3.81 -2.50 22.02
C LYS A 145 -4.83 -3.34 21.24
N PRO A 146 -4.99 -4.64 21.55
CA PRO A 146 -5.89 -5.51 20.81
C PRO A 146 -7.33 -4.98 20.76
N GLY A 147 -7.95 -5.05 19.57
CA GLY A 147 -9.33 -4.66 19.35
C GLY A 147 -9.65 -3.17 19.52
N MET A 148 -8.64 -2.31 19.67
CA MET A 148 -8.82 -0.87 19.86
C MET A 148 -8.18 -0.09 18.72
N VAL A 149 -8.89 0.93 18.20
CA VAL A 149 -8.38 1.87 17.18
C VAL A 149 -8.46 3.28 17.75
N LEU A 150 -7.33 3.91 17.94
CA LEU A 150 -7.20 5.27 18.48
C LEU A 150 -6.81 6.25 17.37
N PRO A 151 -7.30 7.50 17.43
CA PRO A 151 -7.22 8.43 16.32
C PRO A 151 -5.86 9.16 16.18
N PHE A 152 -4.93 9.05 17.16
CA PHE A 152 -3.69 9.81 17.17
C PHE A 152 -2.49 8.98 17.65
N ASP A 153 -1.24 9.38 17.34
CA ASP A 153 -0.86 10.36 16.32
C ASP A 153 -1.02 9.76 14.93
N GLN A 154 -1.51 10.58 13.96
CA GLN A 154 -1.66 10.15 12.57
C GLN A 154 -0.40 10.49 11.78
N GLN A 155 0.08 9.57 10.95
CA GLN A 155 1.34 9.71 10.22
C GLN A 155 1.15 9.63 8.69
N PRO A 156 1.95 10.39 7.91
CA PRO A 156 1.90 10.40 6.44
C PRO A 156 2.06 9.04 5.79
N LEU A 157 2.90 8.17 6.36
CA LEU A 157 3.16 6.84 5.80
C LEU A 157 1.89 5.98 5.72
N GLU A 158 0.95 6.14 6.66
CA GLU A 158 -0.31 5.41 6.66
C GLU A 158 -1.21 5.81 5.49
N ALA A 159 -1.27 7.12 5.20
CA ALA A 159 -2.04 7.63 4.07
C ALA A 159 -1.42 7.18 2.72
N TRP A 160 -0.09 7.21 2.60
CA TRP A 160 0.59 6.68 1.45
C TRP A 160 0.32 5.18 1.26
N ALA A 161 0.49 4.38 2.30
CA ALA A 161 0.23 2.94 2.23
C ALA A 161 -1.22 2.63 1.80
N ALA A 162 -2.19 3.41 2.30
CA ALA A 162 -3.59 3.27 1.91
C ALA A 162 -3.84 3.61 0.43
N VAL A 163 -3.17 4.64 -0.12
CA VAL A 163 -3.24 4.99 -1.55
C VAL A 163 -2.68 3.86 -2.41
N ASP A 164 -1.49 3.34 -2.07
CA ASP A 164 -0.84 2.28 -2.85
C ASP A 164 -1.64 0.97 -2.81
N ALA A 165 -2.07 0.54 -1.63
CA ALA A 165 -2.87 -0.68 -1.49
C ALA A 165 -4.21 -0.58 -2.24
N ALA A 166 -4.87 0.59 -2.19
CA ALA A 166 -6.09 0.83 -2.95
C ALA A 166 -5.83 0.83 -4.47
N ARG A 167 -4.70 1.39 -4.92
CA ARG A 167 -4.28 1.32 -6.32
C ARG A 167 -4.06 -0.14 -6.76
N THR A 168 -3.33 -0.92 -5.98
CA THR A 168 -3.09 -2.34 -6.25
C THR A 168 -4.41 -3.12 -6.31
N ALA A 169 -5.31 -2.91 -5.37
CA ALA A 169 -6.63 -3.53 -5.34
C ALA A 169 -7.51 -3.15 -6.55
N TYR A 170 -7.44 -1.90 -7.03
CA TYR A 170 -8.15 -1.47 -8.22
C TYR A 170 -7.72 -2.27 -9.46
N PHE A 171 -6.42 -2.54 -9.62
CA PHE A 171 -5.92 -3.28 -10.78
C PHE A 171 -6.33 -4.77 -10.81
N ILE A 172 -6.89 -5.30 -9.72
CA ILE A 172 -7.40 -6.67 -9.69
C ILE A 172 -8.78 -6.81 -10.33
N GLY A 173 -9.70 -5.90 -10.06
CA GLY A 173 -11.10 -6.08 -10.46
C GLY A 173 -11.82 -4.81 -10.90
N ASP A 174 -11.10 -3.72 -11.16
CA ASP A 174 -11.64 -2.42 -11.63
C ASP A 174 -12.76 -1.83 -10.77
N ASP A 175 -12.86 -2.24 -9.47
CA ASP A 175 -13.89 -1.74 -8.57
C ASP A 175 -13.61 -0.27 -8.21
N ALA A 176 -14.52 0.60 -8.62
CA ALA A 176 -14.46 2.05 -8.38
C ALA A 176 -14.39 2.44 -6.87
N LYS A 177 -14.72 1.52 -5.95
CA LYS A 177 -14.53 1.77 -4.52
C LYS A 177 -13.08 2.07 -4.18
N TRP A 178 -12.14 1.39 -4.83
CA TRP A 178 -10.72 1.57 -4.58
C TRP A 178 -10.18 2.92 -5.08
N ILE A 179 -10.75 3.46 -6.17
CA ILE A 179 -10.45 4.83 -6.62
C ILE A 179 -10.90 5.83 -5.55
N ARG A 180 -12.10 5.64 -4.99
CA ARG A 180 -12.61 6.50 -3.91
C ARG A 180 -11.74 6.39 -2.66
N SER A 181 -11.35 5.17 -2.27
CA SER A 181 -10.46 4.93 -1.14
C SER A 181 -9.11 5.64 -1.30
N ALA A 182 -8.47 5.51 -2.48
CA ALA A 182 -7.21 6.19 -2.76
C ALA A 182 -7.33 7.71 -2.69
N ARG A 183 -8.39 8.29 -3.30
CA ARG A 183 -8.64 9.74 -3.23
C ARG A 183 -8.91 10.21 -1.81
N THR A 184 -9.68 9.47 -1.04
CA THR A 184 -10.00 9.81 0.36
C THR A 184 -8.75 9.75 1.23
N ALA A 185 -7.88 8.74 1.03
CA ALA A 185 -6.61 8.64 1.74
C ALA A 185 -5.67 9.78 1.36
N PHE A 186 -5.57 10.14 0.09
CA PHE A 186 -4.71 11.24 -0.35
C PHE A 186 -5.21 12.61 0.13
N ALA A 187 -6.52 12.83 0.16
CA ALA A 187 -7.11 14.08 0.66
C ALA A 187 -6.75 14.39 2.13
N TRP A 188 -6.30 13.38 2.89
CA TRP A 188 -5.75 13.58 4.23
C TRP A 188 -4.54 14.52 4.24
N PHE A 189 -3.66 14.43 3.23
CA PHE A 189 -2.52 15.36 3.07
C PHE A 189 -2.98 16.78 2.76
N GLU A 190 -4.12 16.95 2.10
CA GLU A 190 -4.68 18.22 1.67
C GLU A 190 -5.57 18.88 2.74
N GLY A 191 -5.76 18.22 3.89
CA GLY A 191 -6.50 18.76 5.03
C GLY A 191 -7.84 18.09 5.30
N ALA A 192 -8.26 17.11 4.51
CA ALA A 192 -9.44 16.29 4.84
C ALA A 192 -9.06 15.27 5.94
N ASN A 193 -8.77 15.77 7.13
CA ASN A 193 -8.35 15.02 8.31
C ASN A 193 -9.01 15.55 9.58
N ASP A 194 -8.72 14.94 10.73
CA ASP A 194 -9.36 15.28 12.00
C ASP A 194 -9.13 16.72 12.48
N ARG A 195 -8.15 17.43 11.92
CA ARG A 195 -7.80 18.80 12.30
C ARG A 195 -8.09 19.83 11.21
N ASN A 196 -8.56 19.40 10.05
CA ASN A 196 -8.80 20.23 8.86
C ASN A 196 -7.55 21.06 8.50
N VAL A 197 -6.37 20.45 8.52
CA VAL A 197 -5.09 21.11 8.30
C VAL A 197 -4.30 20.38 7.21
N ALA A 198 -3.88 21.11 6.17
CA ALA A 198 -3.02 20.55 5.15
C ALA A 198 -1.63 20.21 5.72
N LEU A 199 -1.14 19.02 5.40
CA LEU A 199 0.19 18.55 5.74
C LEU A 199 1.13 18.64 4.55
N GLY A 200 0.65 18.27 3.35
CA GLY A 200 1.37 18.41 2.10
C GLY A 200 1.27 19.82 1.55
N ASP A 201 2.37 20.32 0.99
CA ASP A 201 2.43 21.60 0.28
C ASP A 201 2.99 21.34 -1.12
N ALA A 202 2.12 21.34 -2.11
CA ALA A 202 2.47 21.09 -3.51
C ALA A 202 3.45 22.12 -4.09
N ALA A 203 3.45 23.36 -3.58
CA ALA A 203 4.31 24.41 -4.10
C ALA A 203 5.78 24.24 -3.65
N SER A 204 5.99 23.79 -2.41
CA SER A 204 7.32 23.58 -1.85
C SER A 204 7.79 22.12 -1.86
N GLY A 205 6.88 21.18 -2.12
CA GLY A 205 7.13 19.75 -2.01
C GLY A 205 7.30 19.22 -0.59
N ARG A 206 7.03 20.06 0.44
CA ARG A 206 7.16 19.67 1.85
C ARG A 206 5.95 18.90 2.34
N CYS A 207 6.16 18.03 3.31
CA CYS A 207 5.10 17.40 4.07
C CYS A 207 5.44 17.41 5.56
N ARG A 208 4.46 17.74 6.39
CA ARG A 208 4.58 17.73 7.85
C ARG A 208 4.43 16.31 8.40
N ASP A 209 5.07 16.03 9.56
CA ASP A 209 5.22 14.67 10.07
C ASP A 209 3.97 14.04 10.67
N GLY A 210 2.88 14.79 10.80
CA GLY A 210 1.63 14.17 11.21
C GLY A 210 0.65 15.08 11.91
N VAL A 211 -0.45 14.46 12.34
CA VAL A 211 -1.54 15.10 13.07
C VAL A 211 -1.61 14.54 14.48
N THR A 212 -1.53 15.42 15.48
CA THR A 212 -1.59 15.09 16.89
C THR A 212 -2.89 15.58 17.52
N PRO A 213 -3.22 15.18 18.76
CA PRO A 213 -4.36 15.75 19.48
C PRO A 213 -4.32 17.27 19.63
N ARG A 214 -3.12 17.88 19.57
CA ARG A 214 -2.92 19.31 19.76
C ARG A 214 -2.81 20.10 18.44
N GLY A 215 -2.79 19.42 17.30
CA GLY A 215 -2.62 20.03 15.98
C GLY A 215 -1.59 19.31 15.13
N VAL A 216 -0.92 20.03 14.24
CA VAL A 216 0.06 19.47 13.31
C VAL A 216 1.44 19.40 13.94
N ASN A 217 2.12 18.29 13.80
CA ASN A 217 3.56 18.21 14.00
C ASN A 217 4.25 19.03 12.89
N ARG A 218 4.95 20.09 13.26
CA ARG A 218 5.52 21.04 12.29
C ARG A 218 6.84 20.59 11.67
N ASN A 219 7.42 19.51 12.15
CA ASN A 219 8.60 18.92 11.52
C ASN A 219 8.24 18.42 10.12
N CYS A 220 9.23 18.34 9.22
CA CYS A 220 9.12 17.86 7.84
C CYS A 220 10.26 16.86 7.61
N GLY A 221 10.11 15.67 8.14
CA GLY A 221 11.10 14.59 8.02
C GLY A 221 11.10 13.99 6.61
N ALA A 222 12.19 13.32 6.25
CA ALA A 222 12.35 12.70 4.94
C ALA A 222 11.27 11.65 4.67
N GLU A 223 10.88 10.85 5.66
CA GLU A 223 9.82 9.85 5.54
C GLU A 223 8.50 10.50 5.11
N SER A 224 8.10 11.57 5.79
CA SER A 224 6.84 12.27 5.52
C SER A 224 6.82 12.93 4.13
N VAL A 225 7.94 13.51 3.72
CA VAL A 225 8.10 14.08 2.38
C VAL A 225 8.03 13.00 1.32
N LEU A 226 8.72 11.87 1.50
CA LEU A 226 8.65 10.73 0.58
C LEU A 226 7.24 10.15 0.51
N ALA A 227 6.57 9.95 1.65
CA ALA A 227 5.20 9.45 1.71
C ALA A 227 4.23 10.32 0.89
N TYR A 228 4.33 11.64 1.02
CA TYR A 228 3.51 12.58 0.26
C TYR A 228 3.74 12.47 -1.26
N HIS A 229 5.01 12.48 -1.70
CA HIS A 229 5.34 12.41 -3.12
C HIS A 229 4.97 11.07 -3.75
N LEU A 230 5.23 9.97 -3.04
CA LEU A 230 4.91 8.62 -3.52
C LEU A 230 3.39 8.41 -3.58
N ALA A 231 2.64 8.88 -2.58
CA ALA A 231 1.18 8.85 -2.61
C ALA A 231 0.61 9.71 -3.76
N SER A 232 1.15 10.90 -3.99
CA SER A 232 0.76 11.78 -5.10
C SER A 232 1.00 11.10 -6.45
N ARG A 233 2.16 10.48 -6.62
CA ARG A 233 2.49 9.75 -7.85
C ARG A 233 1.56 8.55 -8.06
N ALA A 234 1.35 7.73 -7.02
CA ALA A 234 0.49 6.55 -7.10
C ALA A 234 -0.96 6.91 -7.46
N LEU A 235 -1.49 7.98 -6.86
CA LEU A 235 -2.83 8.48 -7.19
C LEU A 235 -2.90 9.01 -8.63
N SER A 236 -1.90 9.75 -9.08
CA SER A 236 -1.84 10.28 -10.45
C SER A 236 -1.81 9.16 -11.49
N ASP A 237 -1.00 8.13 -11.26
CA ASP A 237 -0.91 6.95 -12.13
C ASP A 237 -2.23 6.17 -12.17
N LEU A 238 -2.90 6.03 -11.02
CA LEU A 238 -4.23 5.42 -10.94
C LEU A 238 -5.26 6.20 -11.78
N ILE A 239 -5.32 7.53 -11.62
CA ILE A 239 -6.26 8.38 -12.34
C ILE A 239 -6.01 8.32 -13.84
N ALA A 240 -4.75 8.45 -14.28
CA ALA A 240 -4.39 8.38 -15.70
C ALA A 240 -4.79 7.03 -16.33
N THR A 241 -4.63 5.93 -15.60
CA THR A 241 -5.06 4.60 -16.07
C THR A 241 -6.57 4.51 -16.22
N VAL A 242 -7.34 5.03 -15.26
CA VAL A 242 -8.82 5.06 -15.31
C VAL A 242 -9.30 5.89 -16.49
N GLU A 243 -8.71 7.05 -16.71
CA GLU A 243 -9.07 7.94 -17.84
C GLU A 243 -8.74 7.31 -19.19
N GLY A 244 -7.56 6.68 -19.31
CA GLY A 244 -7.16 5.95 -20.51
C GLY A 244 -8.11 4.80 -20.86
N ARG A 245 -8.54 4.01 -19.86
CA ARG A 245 -9.53 2.93 -20.08
C ARG A 245 -10.90 3.47 -20.50
N ASN A 246 -11.35 4.57 -19.91
CA ASN A 246 -12.63 5.20 -20.25
C ASN A 246 -12.63 5.74 -21.69
N LEU A 247 -11.51 6.27 -22.17
CA LEU A 247 -11.37 6.72 -23.56
C LEU A 247 -11.39 5.53 -24.54
N ALA A 248 -10.65 4.48 -24.25
CA ALA A 248 -10.63 3.26 -25.08
C ALA A 248 -12.02 2.59 -25.17
N GLY A 249 -12.77 2.57 -24.06
CA GLY A 249 -14.14 2.05 -24.05
C GLY A 249 -15.13 2.87 -24.89
N ARG A 250 -14.94 4.19 -24.99
CA ARG A 250 -15.79 5.06 -25.81
C ARG A 250 -15.54 4.90 -27.32
N THR A 251 -14.28 4.70 -27.71
CA THR A 251 -13.92 4.51 -29.13
C THR A 251 -14.38 3.16 -29.69
N SER A 252 -14.56 2.16 -28.81
CA SER A 252 -15.06 0.83 -29.22
C SER A 252 -16.61 0.74 -29.32
N THR A 253 -17.33 1.78 -28.89
CA THR A 253 -18.81 1.80 -28.90
C THR A 253 -19.43 2.70 -29.97
N GLU A 254 -18.63 3.40 -30.80
CA GLU A 254 -19.17 4.11 -31.94
C GLU A 254 -19.45 3.10 -33.08
N PRO A 255 -20.73 2.90 -33.49
CA PRO A 255 -21.04 2.10 -34.67
C PRO A 255 -20.52 2.82 -35.90
N ALA A 256 -19.83 2.08 -36.74
CA ALA A 256 -19.46 2.57 -38.06
C ALA A 256 -20.72 3.07 -38.77
N SER A 257 -20.86 4.38 -38.90
CA SER A 257 -21.92 5.00 -39.76
C SER A 257 -21.56 4.74 -41.20
N TYR A 258 -22.33 3.87 -41.85
CA TYR A 258 -22.38 3.71 -43.27
C TYR A 258 -23.26 4.78 -43.92
#